data_df96ddbbc7d026f3727954966d1c924c
#
_entry.id   df96ddbbc7d026f3727954966d1c924c
#
_cell.length_a   1.000
_cell.length_b   1.000
_cell.length_c   1.000
_cell.angle_alpha   90.00
_cell.angle_beta   90.00
_cell.angle_gamma   90.00
#
_symmetry.space_group_name_H-M   'P 1'
#
loop_
_entity.id
_entity.type
_entity.pdbx_description
1 polymer ?
#
loop_
_entity_poly.entity_id
_entity_poly.type
_entity_poly.pdbx_seq_one_letter_code
_entity_poly.pdbx_strand_id
1 'polypeptide(L)'
;MTKYQLDHYKEKVKRQFDPMIDEQELLVKQYKTEATDKAVDKLSKKIGADKIINKFRQAEKMLEEARASALTFFEKKKPKDQELHYKFTERNSYRNDELSLEDCESQLRSWAENLAQREIERRPEGLKLKQLKDLKVKAIDTVMEAGAPEQLSMALDKVSQKIGLRWDQDLQAIPNFKK
;
A
#
# COMPACT_ATOMS: atom_id res chain seq x y z
N MET A 1 -13.00 -27.07 24.69
CA MET A 1 -13.46 -27.16 23.29
C MET A 1 -12.54 -28.07 22.48
N THR A 2 -13.07 -28.79 21.49
CA THR A 2 -12.26 -29.58 20.55
C THR A 2 -11.53 -28.66 19.56
N LYS A 3 -10.42 -29.14 18.98
CA LYS A 3 -9.67 -28.37 17.95
C LYS A 3 -10.57 -27.92 16.80
N TYR A 4 -11.49 -28.79 16.36
CA TYR A 4 -12.44 -28.49 15.29
C TYR A 4 -13.39 -27.34 15.66
N GLN A 5 -13.89 -27.32 16.88
CA GLN A 5 -14.74 -26.22 17.38
C GLN A 5 -13.95 -24.90 17.43
N LEU A 6 -12.72 -24.93 17.91
CA LEU A 6 -11.86 -23.74 17.93
C LEU A 6 -11.61 -23.18 16.54
N ASP A 7 -11.29 -24.02 15.58
CA ASP A 7 -11.03 -23.59 14.20
C ASP A 7 -12.30 -23.03 13.54
N HIS A 8 -13.46 -23.65 13.82
CA HIS A 8 -14.75 -23.17 13.33
C HIS A 8 -15.08 -21.76 13.87
N TYR A 9 -14.89 -21.51 15.16
CA TYR A 9 -15.13 -20.19 15.75
C TYR A 9 -14.15 -19.14 15.25
N LYS A 10 -12.88 -19.49 15.08
CA LYS A 10 -11.90 -18.59 14.45
C LYS A 10 -12.31 -18.17 13.03
N GLU A 11 -12.78 -19.13 12.24
CA GLU A 11 -13.26 -18.81 10.89
C GLU A 11 -14.51 -17.92 10.91
N LYS A 12 -15.42 -18.12 11.86
CA LYS A 12 -16.55 -17.20 12.03
C LYS A 12 -16.10 -15.78 12.41
N VAL A 13 -15.14 -15.64 13.30
CA VAL A 13 -14.55 -14.34 13.65
C VAL A 13 -13.94 -13.68 12.41
N LYS A 14 -13.14 -14.39 11.64
CA LYS A 14 -12.55 -13.87 10.41
C LYS A 14 -13.62 -13.41 9.43
N ARG A 15 -14.61 -14.25 9.12
CA ARG A 15 -15.68 -13.91 8.17
C ARG A 15 -16.44 -12.63 8.54
N GLN A 16 -16.53 -12.30 9.82
CA GLN A 16 -17.17 -11.06 10.25
C GLN A 16 -16.24 -9.84 10.18
N PHE A 17 -14.99 -10.00 10.61
CA PHE A 17 -14.05 -8.89 10.66
C PHE A 17 -13.41 -8.58 9.32
N ASP A 18 -13.10 -9.61 8.50
CA ASP A 18 -12.36 -9.42 7.26
C ASP A 18 -13.05 -8.47 6.29
N PRO A 19 -14.35 -8.58 5.99
CA PRO A 19 -15.02 -7.64 5.10
C PRO A 19 -14.95 -6.19 5.60
N MET A 20 -15.09 -5.98 6.91
CA MET A 20 -15.03 -4.65 7.52
C MET A 20 -13.61 -4.07 7.48
N ILE A 21 -12.62 -4.92 7.68
CA ILE A 21 -11.20 -4.54 7.59
C ILE A 21 -10.86 -4.21 6.15
N ASP A 22 -11.25 -5.04 5.18
CA ASP A 22 -10.99 -4.85 3.76
C ASP A 22 -11.61 -3.54 3.24
N GLU A 23 -12.86 -3.26 3.60
CA GLU A 23 -13.53 -1.99 3.28
C GLU A 23 -12.77 -0.80 3.87
N GLN A 24 -12.38 -0.89 5.13
CA GLN A 24 -11.65 0.18 5.80
C GLN A 24 -10.23 0.34 5.25
N GLU A 25 -9.56 -0.75 4.86
CA GLU A 25 -8.26 -0.71 4.19
C GLU A 25 -8.33 -0.02 2.82
N LEU A 26 -9.40 -0.27 2.07
CA LEU A 26 -9.64 0.40 0.80
C LEU A 26 -9.78 1.91 0.97
N LEU A 27 -10.58 2.35 1.95
CA LEU A 27 -10.74 3.76 2.28
C LEU A 27 -9.40 4.40 2.70
N VAL A 28 -8.68 3.75 3.61
CA VAL A 28 -7.36 4.21 4.07
C VAL A 28 -6.38 4.31 2.92
N LYS A 29 -6.39 3.35 1.98
CA LYS A 29 -5.54 3.36 0.79
C LYS A 29 -5.87 4.55 -0.13
N GLN A 30 -7.14 4.85 -0.35
CA GLN A 30 -7.58 6.01 -1.15
C GLN A 30 -7.09 7.31 -0.51
N TYR A 31 -7.33 7.52 0.78
CA TYR A 31 -6.85 8.70 1.50
C TYR A 31 -5.32 8.79 1.51
N LYS A 32 -4.63 7.66 1.62
CA LYS A 32 -3.16 7.65 1.56
C LYS A 32 -2.65 8.15 0.22
N THR A 33 -3.23 7.70 -0.87
CA THR A 33 -2.87 8.16 -2.22
C THR A 33 -3.07 9.67 -2.35
N GLU A 34 -4.27 10.17 -1.99
CA GLU A 34 -4.56 11.62 -2.04
C GLU A 34 -3.64 12.46 -1.14
N ALA A 35 -3.36 11.98 0.07
CA ALA A 35 -2.47 12.66 1.00
C ALA A 35 -1.02 12.66 0.50
N THR A 36 -0.58 11.57 -0.12
CA THR A 36 0.74 11.47 -0.74
C THR A 36 0.89 12.48 -1.88
N ASP A 37 -0.07 12.54 -2.80
CA ASP A 37 -0.02 13.47 -3.95
C ASP A 37 0.00 14.92 -3.47
N LYS A 38 -0.84 15.27 -2.50
CA LYS A 38 -0.83 16.61 -1.86
C LYS A 38 0.50 16.91 -1.14
N ALA A 39 1.11 15.89 -0.53
CA ALA A 39 2.39 16.04 0.14
C ALA A 39 3.55 16.18 -0.84
N VAL A 40 3.53 15.48 -1.98
CA VAL A 40 4.49 15.65 -3.08
C VAL A 40 4.48 17.09 -3.56
N ASP A 41 3.31 17.65 -3.87
CA ASP A 41 3.18 19.03 -4.35
C ASP A 41 3.70 20.05 -3.34
N LYS A 42 3.35 19.88 -2.07
CA LYS A 42 3.79 20.79 -0.99
C LYS A 42 5.31 20.69 -0.76
N LEU A 43 5.86 19.49 -0.73
CA LEU A 43 7.29 19.28 -0.54
C LEU A 43 8.07 19.81 -1.74
N SER A 44 7.65 19.49 -2.97
CA SER A 44 8.30 19.93 -4.19
C SER A 44 8.43 21.47 -4.22
N LYS A 45 7.36 22.18 -3.89
CA LYS A 45 7.37 23.64 -3.79
C LYS A 45 8.26 24.14 -2.65
N LYS A 46 8.19 23.49 -1.48
CA LYS A 46 8.93 23.91 -0.28
C LYS A 46 10.45 23.79 -0.45
N ILE A 47 10.92 22.70 -1.06
CA ILE A 47 12.37 22.45 -1.27
C ILE A 47 12.86 22.91 -2.63
N GLY A 48 11.97 23.40 -3.51
CA GLY A 48 12.28 23.85 -4.86
C GLY A 48 12.62 22.70 -5.83
N ALA A 49 12.21 21.47 -5.52
CA ALA A 49 12.47 20.29 -6.33
C ALA A 49 11.79 20.35 -7.70
N ASP A 50 10.64 21.03 -7.82
CA ASP A 50 9.93 21.26 -9.06
C ASP A 50 10.81 21.94 -10.13
N LYS A 51 11.63 22.91 -9.72
CA LYS A 51 12.56 23.59 -10.63
C LYS A 51 13.66 22.65 -11.13
N ILE A 52 14.17 21.80 -10.27
CA ILE A 52 15.22 20.84 -10.61
C ILE A 52 14.65 19.74 -11.52
N ILE A 53 13.51 19.19 -11.16
CA ILE A 53 12.80 18.15 -11.94
C ILE A 53 12.45 18.68 -13.34
N ASN A 54 11.95 19.91 -13.44
CA ASN A 54 11.67 20.52 -14.74
C ASN A 54 12.93 20.73 -15.60
N LYS A 55 14.08 21.07 -14.99
CA LYS A 55 15.35 21.15 -15.71
C LYS A 55 15.79 19.78 -16.23
N PHE A 56 15.64 18.72 -15.44
CA PHE A 56 15.93 17.36 -15.90
C PHE A 56 15.05 16.95 -17.07
N ARG A 57 13.73 17.19 -16.98
CA ARG A 57 12.79 16.89 -18.08
C ARG A 57 13.12 17.64 -19.36
N GLN A 58 13.50 18.91 -19.23
CA GLN A 58 13.94 19.70 -20.40
C GLN A 58 15.23 19.14 -21.01
N ALA A 59 16.21 18.77 -20.16
CA ALA A 59 17.47 18.19 -20.63
C ALA A 59 17.25 16.82 -21.30
N GLU A 60 16.39 15.97 -20.75
CA GLU A 60 16.03 14.69 -21.36
C GLU A 60 15.38 14.88 -22.74
N LYS A 61 14.42 15.81 -22.84
CA LYS A 61 13.79 16.14 -24.12
C LYS A 61 14.78 16.66 -25.16
N MET A 62 15.66 17.57 -24.77
CA MET A 62 16.71 18.08 -25.66
C MET A 62 17.67 16.98 -26.10
N LEU A 63 18.02 16.06 -25.21
CA LEU A 63 18.87 14.92 -25.54
C LEU A 63 18.19 13.96 -26.52
N GLU A 64 16.90 13.72 -26.33
CA GLU A 64 16.09 12.87 -27.22
C GLU A 64 15.96 13.49 -28.62
N GLU A 65 15.69 14.79 -28.69
CA GLU A 65 15.66 15.55 -29.95
C GLU A 65 17.04 15.53 -30.67
N ALA A 66 18.11 15.68 -29.89
CA ALA A 66 19.48 15.61 -30.45
C ALA A 66 19.79 14.20 -30.98
N ARG A 67 19.40 13.14 -30.25
CA ARG A 67 19.55 11.76 -30.71
C ARG A 67 18.78 11.49 -31.99
N ALA A 68 17.52 11.92 -32.06
CA ALA A 68 16.69 11.75 -33.27
C ALA A 68 17.29 12.48 -34.46
N SER A 69 17.76 13.71 -34.25
CA SER A 69 18.43 14.51 -35.30
C SER A 69 19.73 13.86 -35.78
N ALA A 70 20.54 13.33 -34.85
CA ALA A 70 21.78 12.63 -35.18
C ALA A 70 21.48 11.33 -35.97
N LEU A 71 20.51 10.52 -35.55
CA LEU A 71 20.13 9.32 -36.27
C LEU A 71 19.70 9.65 -37.70
N THR A 72 18.80 10.62 -37.87
CA THR A 72 18.37 11.05 -39.22
C THR A 72 19.53 11.54 -40.09
N PHE A 73 20.48 12.30 -39.51
CA PHE A 73 21.65 12.77 -40.23
C PHE A 73 22.51 11.61 -40.67
N PHE A 74 22.80 10.66 -39.79
CA PHE A 74 23.67 9.54 -40.08
C PHE A 74 23.01 8.50 -40.99
N GLU A 75 21.71 8.27 -40.89
CA GLU A 75 20.97 7.44 -41.83
C GLU A 75 21.09 7.95 -43.27
N LYS A 76 20.97 9.27 -43.45
CA LYS A 76 21.18 9.91 -44.79
C LYS A 76 22.58 9.80 -45.32
N LYS A 77 23.59 9.65 -44.43
CA LYS A 77 25.00 9.54 -44.78
C LYS A 77 25.54 8.11 -44.78
N LYS A 78 24.69 7.14 -44.42
CA LYS A 78 25.05 5.72 -44.31
C LYS A 78 25.55 5.21 -45.65
N PRO A 79 26.81 4.70 -45.77
CA PRO A 79 27.26 3.96 -46.93
C PRO A 79 26.41 2.68 -47.08
N LYS A 80 26.13 2.28 -48.33
CA LYS A 80 25.22 1.14 -48.60
C LYS A 80 25.57 -0.17 -47.92
N ASP A 81 26.84 -0.37 -47.52
CA ASP A 81 27.36 -1.64 -47.02
C ASP A 81 27.92 -1.58 -45.58
N GLN A 82 27.64 -0.53 -44.78
CA GLN A 82 28.12 -0.43 -43.41
C GLN A 82 26.98 -0.20 -42.43
N GLU A 83 26.86 -1.07 -41.43
CA GLU A 83 26.07 -0.83 -40.25
C GLU A 83 26.80 0.16 -39.34
N LEU A 84 26.29 1.37 -39.26
CA LEU A 84 26.77 2.35 -38.30
C LEU A 84 26.10 2.12 -36.96
N HIS A 85 26.78 1.43 -36.05
CA HIS A 85 26.36 1.31 -34.66
C HIS A 85 26.77 2.57 -33.91
N TYR A 86 25.80 3.46 -33.66
CA TYR A 86 25.99 4.55 -32.70
C TYR A 86 25.66 4.02 -31.30
N LYS A 87 26.70 3.73 -30.54
CA LYS A 87 26.58 3.73 -29.07
C LYS A 87 26.57 5.19 -28.62
N PHE A 88 25.43 5.83 -28.63
CA PHE A 88 25.24 6.93 -27.70
C PHE A 88 25.41 6.27 -26.32
N THR A 89 26.43 6.74 -25.60
CA THR A 89 26.86 6.21 -24.32
C THR A 89 25.70 5.58 -23.57
N GLU A 90 25.56 4.25 -23.67
CA GLU A 90 24.85 3.51 -22.66
C GLU A 90 25.48 3.97 -21.36
N ARG A 91 24.68 4.56 -20.49
CA ARG A 91 25.10 4.86 -19.13
C ARG A 91 25.90 3.67 -18.66
N ASN A 92 27.17 3.87 -18.38
CA ASN A 92 27.97 2.83 -17.76
C ASN A 92 27.25 2.50 -16.46
N SER A 93 26.62 1.36 -16.39
CA SER A 93 25.89 0.87 -15.23
C SER A 93 26.74 0.75 -13.96
N TYR A 94 28.01 1.04 -14.07
CA TYR A 94 29.00 1.03 -12.98
C TYR A 94 29.24 2.39 -12.30
N ARG A 95 28.64 3.48 -12.78
CA ARG A 95 28.63 4.78 -12.09
C ARG A 95 27.26 5.01 -11.48
N ASN A 96 27.09 4.51 -10.26
CA ASN A 96 25.89 4.71 -9.42
C ASN A 96 25.76 6.15 -8.87
N ASP A 97 26.60 7.09 -9.30
CA ASP A 97 26.69 8.41 -8.66
C ASP A 97 25.95 9.51 -9.43
N GLU A 98 25.36 9.21 -10.58
CA GLU A 98 24.58 10.19 -11.34
C GLU A 98 23.10 10.13 -10.97
N LEU A 99 22.64 11.14 -10.22
CA LEU A 99 21.23 11.34 -9.94
C LEU A 99 20.43 11.47 -11.25
N SER A 100 19.44 10.60 -11.41
CA SER A 100 18.49 10.66 -12.52
C SER A 100 17.22 11.41 -12.11
N LEU A 101 16.40 11.79 -13.10
CA LEU A 101 15.06 12.33 -12.84
C LEU A 101 14.23 11.35 -11.98
N GLU A 102 14.29 10.07 -12.30
CA GLU A 102 13.57 9.00 -11.59
C GLU A 102 14.00 8.90 -10.12
N ASP A 103 15.31 9.05 -9.84
CA ASP A 103 15.84 9.05 -8.47
C ASP A 103 15.29 10.24 -7.67
N CYS A 104 15.24 11.43 -8.27
CA CYS A 104 14.70 12.63 -7.63
C CYS A 104 13.20 12.51 -7.35
N GLU A 105 12.43 12.03 -8.32
CA GLU A 105 10.98 11.83 -8.17
C GLU A 105 10.66 10.73 -7.16
N SER A 106 11.39 9.63 -7.19
CA SER A 106 11.27 8.51 -6.25
C SER A 106 11.57 8.94 -4.81
N GLN A 107 12.64 9.69 -4.59
CA GLN A 107 13.01 10.20 -3.27
C GLN A 107 11.96 11.18 -2.73
N LEU A 108 11.47 12.10 -3.57
CA LEU A 108 10.42 13.03 -3.20
C LEU A 108 9.14 12.31 -2.82
N ARG A 109 8.76 11.28 -3.59
CA ARG A 109 7.59 10.46 -3.32
C ARG A 109 7.73 9.68 -2.01
N SER A 110 8.89 9.08 -1.75
CA SER A 110 9.16 8.38 -0.49
C SER A 110 9.01 9.28 0.73
N TRP A 111 9.50 10.52 0.68
CA TRP A 111 9.30 11.49 1.76
C TRP A 111 7.83 11.87 1.94
N ALA A 112 7.11 12.04 0.83
CA ALA A 112 5.67 12.35 0.85
C ALA A 112 4.84 11.20 1.44
N GLU A 113 5.17 9.96 1.10
CA GLU A 113 4.52 8.75 1.64
C GLU A 113 4.68 8.63 3.15
N ASN A 114 5.87 8.95 3.68
CA ASN A 114 6.11 8.97 5.12
C ASN A 114 5.27 10.04 5.84
N LEU A 115 5.09 11.21 5.22
CA LEU A 115 4.23 12.25 5.77
C LEU A 115 2.76 11.86 5.72
N ALA A 116 2.30 11.31 4.60
CA ALA A 116 0.94 10.82 4.43
C ALA A 116 0.62 9.69 5.43
N GLN A 117 1.55 8.77 5.64
CA GLN A 117 1.38 7.70 6.62
C GLN A 117 1.13 8.24 8.04
N ARG A 118 1.92 9.21 8.48
CA ARG A 118 1.74 9.86 9.80
C ARG A 118 0.41 10.60 9.91
N GLU A 119 -0.07 11.20 8.81
CA GLU A 119 -1.35 11.87 8.77
C GLU A 119 -2.50 10.86 8.93
N ILE A 120 -2.43 9.74 8.21
CA ILE A 120 -3.46 8.69 8.25
C ILE A 120 -3.57 8.04 9.62
N GLU A 121 -2.43 7.79 10.28
CA GLU A 121 -2.42 7.22 11.63
C GLU A 121 -3.17 8.08 12.66
N ARG A 122 -3.32 9.37 12.40
CA ARG A 122 -4.05 10.32 13.25
C ARG A 122 -5.50 10.54 12.81
N ARG A 123 -5.87 10.12 11.60
CA ARG A 123 -7.23 10.26 11.07
C ARG A 123 -8.19 9.25 11.67
N PRO A 124 -9.51 9.60 11.75
CA PRO A 124 -10.52 8.67 12.23
C PRO A 124 -10.53 7.34 11.47
N GLU A 125 -10.31 7.37 10.15
CA GLU A 125 -10.30 6.20 9.28
C GLU A 125 -9.14 5.25 9.62
N GLY A 126 -7.95 5.79 9.84
CA GLY A 126 -6.77 5.02 10.24
C GLY A 126 -6.91 4.45 11.66
N LEU A 127 -7.43 5.26 12.58
CA LEU A 127 -7.72 4.81 13.94
C LEU A 127 -8.77 3.70 13.97
N LYS A 128 -9.83 3.82 13.15
CA LYS A 128 -10.86 2.80 13.02
C LYS A 128 -10.29 1.49 12.46
N LEU A 129 -9.45 1.56 11.43
CA LEU A 129 -8.78 0.38 10.89
C LEU A 129 -7.93 -0.33 11.95
N LYS A 130 -7.15 0.43 12.72
CA LYS A 130 -6.36 -0.11 13.82
C LYS A 130 -7.25 -0.77 14.88
N GLN A 131 -8.33 -0.12 15.29
CA GLN A 131 -9.29 -0.67 16.24
C GLN A 131 -9.91 -1.98 15.76
N LEU A 132 -10.31 -2.07 14.49
CA LEU A 132 -10.87 -3.29 13.91
C LEU A 132 -9.86 -4.44 13.93
N LYS A 133 -8.60 -4.17 13.55
CA LYS A 133 -7.53 -5.17 13.61
C LYS A 133 -7.25 -5.64 15.04
N ASP A 134 -7.16 -4.72 15.99
CA ASP A 134 -6.93 -5.04 17.40
C ASP A 134 -8.11 -5.84 18.00
N LEU A 135 -9.33 -5.50 17.62
CA LEU A 135 -10.52 -6.23 18.07
C LEU A 135 -10.62 -7.63 17.47
N LYS A 136 -10.24 -7.79 16.19
CA LYS A 136 -10.15 -9.11 15.55
C LYS A 136 -9.16 -10.01 16.29
N VAL A 137 -7.96 -9.48 16.60
CA VAL A 137 -6.95 -10.23 17.39
C VAL A 137 -7.53 -10.63 18.74
N LYS A 138 -8.12 -9.69 19.49
CA LYS A 138 -8.74 -9.98 20.78
C LYS A 138 -9.87 -10.99 20.69
N ALA A 139 -10.69 -10.95 19.65
CA ALA A 139 -11.74 -11.93 19.43
C ALA A 139 -11.16 -13.34 19.18
N ILE A 140 -10.09 -13.45 18.40
CA ILE A 140 -9.39 -14.71 18.17
C ILE A 140 -8.76 -15.23 19.46
N ASP A 141 -8.08 -14.39 20.23
CA ASP A 141 -7.48 -14.76 21.52
C ASP A 141 -8.56 -15.25 22.50
N THR A 142 -9.72 -14.56 22.54
CA THR A 142 -10.87 -14.97 23.33
C THR A 142 -11.38 -16.36 22.93
N VAL A 143 -11.41 -16.67 21.63
CA VAL A 143 -11.75 -18.01 21.15
C VAL A 143 -10.73 -19.05 21.62
N MET A 144 -9.45 -18.70 21.63
CA MET A 144 -8.37 -19.62 22.06
C MET A 144 -8.41 -19.90 23.57
N GLU A 145 -8.77 -18.91 24.36
CA GLU A 145 -8.80 -19.02 25.83
C GLU A 145 -10.10 -19.64 26.37
N ALA A 146 -11.16 -19.67 25.56
CA ALA A 146 -12.44 -20.18 25.99
C ALA A 146 -12.42 -21.69 26.19
N GLY A 147 -12.71 -22.14 27.43
CA GLY A 147 -12.80 -23.55 27.77
C GLY A 147 -14.12 -24.21 27.35
N ALA A 148 -15.21 -23.41 27.23
CA ALA A 148 -16.56 -23.87 26.90
C ALA A 148 -17.28 -22.92 25.94
N PRO A 149 -18.20 -23.40 25.08
CA PRO A 149 -18.95 -22.57 24.14
C PRO A 149 -19.76 -21.43 24.79
N GLU A 150 -20.30 -21.69 25.98
CA GLU A 150 -21.11 -20.68 26.72
C GLU A 150 -20.26 -19.49 27.16
N GLN A 151 -19.03 -19.73 27.60
CA GLN A 151 -18.08 -18.68 27.96
C GLN A 151 -17.67 -17.83 26.73
N LEU A 152 -17.60 -18.47 25.59
CA LEU A 152 -17.24 -17.82 24.33
C LEU A 152 -18.30 -16.82 23.89
N SER A 153 -19.59 -17.17 23.93
CA SER A 153 -20.69 -16.28 23.57
C SER A 153 -20.64 -14.99 24.38
N MET A 154 -20.56 -15.08 25.70
CA MET A 154 -20.48 -13.91 26.58
C MET A 154 -19.26 -13.03 26.35
N ALA A 155 -18.11 -13.64 26.02
CA ALA A 155 -16.87 -12.90 25.80
C ALA A 155 -16.88 -12.23 24.43
N LEU A 156 -17.40 -12.86 23.40
CA LEU A 156 -17.57 -12.27 22.08
C LEU A 156 -18.59 -11.13 22.07
N ASP A 157 -19.69 -11.25 22.84
CA ASP A 157 -20.67 -10.17 23.01
C ASP A 157 -20.03 -8.90 23.59
N LYS A 158 -19.11 -9.03 24.54
CA LYS A 158 -18.34 -7.88 25.06
C LYS A 158 -17.44 -7.22 24.04
N VAL A 159 -16.87 -7.99 23.13
CA VAL A 159 -16.04 -7.45 22.02
C VAL A 159 -16.95 -6.77 20.99
N SER A 160 -18.09 -7.36 20.65
CA SER A 160 -19.02 -6.85 19.65
C SER A 160 -19.72 -5.55 20.09
N GLN A 161 -20.03 -5.39 21.36
CA GLN A 161 -20.63 -4.16 21.89
C GLN A 161 -19.78 -2.92 21.61
N LYS A 162 -18.45 -3.06 21.62
CA LYS A 162 -17.50 -1.95 21.37
C LYS A 162 -17.53 -1.43 19.94
N ILE A 163 -17.98 -2.23 18.98
CA ILE A 163 -18.01 -1.90 17.56
C ILE A 163 -19.42 -1.93 16.96
N GLY A 164 -20.44 -2.13 17.78
CA GLY A 164 -21.84 -2.21 17.32
C GLY A 164 -22.13 -3.43 16.43
N LEU A 165 -21.25 -4.42 16.41
CA LEU A 165 -21.44 -5.69 15.71
C LEU A 165 -22.46 -6.54 16.46
N ARG A 166 -23.46 -7.02 15.74
CA ARG A 166 -24.30 -8.13 16.19
C ARG A 166 -23.71 -9.41 15.63
N TRP A 167 -23.27 -10.30 16.49
CA TRP A 167 -22.90 -11.65 16.08
C TRP A 167 -24.15 -12.34 15.53
N ASP A 168 -24.05 -12.99 14.37
CA ASP A 168 -25.13 -13.81 13.85
C ASP A 168 -25.57 -14.81 14.91
N GLN A 169 -26.89 -14.96 15.10
CA GLN A 169 -27.48 -15.87 16.09
C GLN A 169 -27.00 -17.32 15.90
N ASP A 170 -26.48 -17.66 14.74
CA ASP A 170 -25.87 -18.96 14.43
C ASP A 170 -24.62 -19.31 15.25
N LEU A 171 -23.98 -18.33 15.93
CA LEU A 171 -22.92 -18.64 16.91
C LEU A 171 -23.48 -19.35 18.15
N GLN A 172 -24.76 -19.20 18.43
CA GLN A 172 -25.40 -19.85 19.59
C GLN A 172 -25.85 -21.29 19.31
N ALA A 173 -25.96 -21.67 18.04
CA ALA A 173 -26.48 -22.99 17.64
C ALA A 173 -25.38 -23.84 16.96
N ILE A 174 -24.35 -24.25 17.69
CA ILE A 174 -23.60 -25.41 17.27
C ILE A 174 -24.31 -26.64 17.82
N PRO A 175 -24.81 -27.53 16.94
CA PRO A 175 -25.38 -28.78 17.39
C PRO A 175 -24.35 -29.51 18.27
N ASN A 176 -24.77 -29.92 19.48
CA ASN A 176 -24.02 -30.89 20.25
C ASN A 176 -23.88 -32.14 19.38
N PHE A 177 -22.74 -32.34 18.73
CA PHE A 177 -22.42 -33.63 18.18
C PHE A 177 -22.27 -34.59 19.37
N LYS A 178 -23.38 -35.23 19.74
CA LYS A 178 -23.32 -36.43 20.55
C LYS A 178 -22.47 -37.46 19.79
N LYS A 179 -21.43 -37.93 20.45
CA LYS A 179 -20.62 -39.07 20.00
C LYS A 179 -21.46 -40.25 19.64
#